data_eb092481bd472ccf3e47b8650cb95586
#
_entry.id   eb092481bd472ccf3e47b8650cb95586
#
_cell.length_a   1.000
_cell.length_b   1.000
_cell.length_c   1.000
_cell.angle_alpha   90.00
_cell.angle_beta   90.00
_cell.angle_gamma   90.00
#
_symmetry.space_group_name_H-M   'P 1'
#
loop_
_entity.id
_entity.type
_entity.pdbx_description
1 polymer ?
#
loop_
_entity_poly.entity_id
_entity_poly.type
_entity_poly.pdbx_seq_one_letter_code
_entity_poly.pdbx_strand_id
1 'polypeptide(L)'
;MYNLIFVDALKGLALALPDRLLPELIPIIAMIPAQNHDRSDYWKYLLSQKVTSQDLRDRLYKFIELWQELHPEVTSEALHLALLAAMQLGRELQKNYEVQPIWTMPNQSGEWNRQTEPTILELIHQSCEELLLISFAVYDIPEIVAAMRVALTRQVAITMIVEMPERSDKVPFGVLQTFPTDMIEQLQIYYWAVGKRPVNSKGKYGSLHIKGVISDRHRVLISSANLTQYALSLNLELGLLTDQAKLAKQIHHTFDVLIRDRVLIPFH
;
A
#
# COMPACT_ATOMS: atom_id res chain seq x y z
N MET A 1 24.91 -26.67 9.80
CA MET A 1 24.79 -25.17 9.79
C MET A 1 24.45 -24.79 8.36
N TYR A 2 23.26 -24.26 8.07
CA TYR A 2 22.88 -23.90 6.70
C TYR A 2 23.78 -22.77 6.21
N ASN A 3 24.28 -22.91 4.98
CA ASN A 3 25.13 -21.88 4.39
C ASN A 3 24.29 -20.70 3.93
N LEU A 4 24.44 -19.54 4.58
CA LEU A 4 23.69 -18.31 4.26
C LEU A 4 23.90 -17.87 2.81
N ILE A 5 25.07 -18.15 2.21
CA ILE A 5 25.35 -17.81 0.81
C ILE A 5 24.39 -18.53 -0.14
N PHE A 6 24.14 -19.82 0.12
CA PHE A 6 23.18 -20.59 -0.68
C PHE A 6 21.74 -20.10 -0.50
N VAL A 7 21.34 -19.81 0.75
CA VAL A 7 20.00 -19.29 1.05
C VAL A 7 19.78 -17.91 0.39
N ASP A 8 20.78 -17.03 0.40
CA ASP A 8 20.70 -15.73 -0.25
C ASP A 8 20.64 -15.86 -1.78
N ALA A 9 21.37 -16.82 -2.36
CA ALA A 9 21.31 -17.11 -3.79
C ALA A 9 19.92 -17.64 -4.19
N LEU A 10 19.34 -18.56 -3.40
CA LEU A 10 17.98 -19.08 -3.59
C LEU A 10 16.94 -17.95 -3.53
N LYS A 11 17.03 -17.09 -2.53
CA LYS A 11 16.14 -15.92 -2.36
C LYS A 11 16.27 -14.96 -3.54
N GLY A 12 17.51 -14.62 -3.92
CA GLY A 12 17.77 -13.71 -5.05
C GLY A 12 17.23 -14.25 -6.37
N LEU A 13 17.36 -15.56 -6.60
CA LEU A 13 16.81 -16.22 -7.77
C LEU A 13 15.28 -16.26 -7.72
N ALA A 14 14.68 -16.60 -6.58
CA ALA A 14 13.23 -16.68 -6.41
C ALA A 14 12.52 -15.34 -6.68
N LEU A 15 13.15 -14.21 -6.30
CA LEU A 15 12.64 -12.87 -6.56
C LEU A 15 12.79 -12.43 -8.02
N ALA A 16 13.80 -12.94 -8.73
CA ALA A 16 14.09 -12.57 -10.11
C ALA A 16 13.39 -13.44 -11.16
N LEU A 17 12.96 -14.65 -10.79
CA LEU A 17 12.43 -15.64 -11.72
C LEU A 17 10.96 -15.37 -12.07
N PRO A 18 10.59 -15.15 -13.37
CA PRO A 18 9.21 -15.02 -13.80
C PRO A 18 8.45 -16.35 -13.66
N ASP A 19 7.16 -16.26 -13.29
CA ASP A 19 6.26 -17.43 -13.11
C ASP A 19 6.22 -18.37 -14.29
N ARG A 20 6.13 -17.79 -15.48
CA ARG A 20 6.02 -18.53 -16.74
C ARG A 20 7.23 -19.42 -17.02
N LEU A 21 8.39 -19.10 -16.44
CA LEU A 21 9.62 -19.87 -16.68
C LEU A 21 9.74 -21.05 -15.75
N LEU A 22 9.17 -21.03 -14.57
CA LEU A 22 9.33 -22.11 -13.59
C LEU A 22 8.91 -23.49 -14.13
N PRO A 23 7.74 -23.67 -14.78
CA PRO A 23 7.35 -24.96 -15.36
C PRO A 23 8.32 -25.47 -16.44
N GLU A 24 9.00 -24.56 -17.15
CA GLU A 24 9.97 -24.91 -18.18
C GLU A 24 11.34 -25.27 -17.60
N LEU A 25 11.68 -24.72 -16.45
CA LEU A 25 12.96 -24.95 -15.78
C LEU A 25 12.96 -26.24 -14.94
N ILE A 26 11.81 -26.65 -14.41
CA ILE A 26 11.67 -27.85 -13.57
C ILE A 26 12.28 -29.10 -14.22
N PRO A 27 11.91 -29.46 -15.47
CA PRO A 27 12.48 -30.65 -16.12
C PRO A 27 13.99 -30.56 -16.30
N ILE A 28 14.51 -29.34 -16.53
CA ILE A 28 15.96 -29.15 -16.70
C ILE A 28 16.66 -29.27 -15.35
N ILE A 29 16.16 -28.66 -14.29
CA ILE A 29 16.73 -28.77 -12.94
C ILE A 29 16.71 -30.24 -12.45
N ALA A 30 15.62 -30.96 -12.72
CA ALA A 30 15.50 -32.37 -12.36
C ALA A 30 16.55 -33.30 -13.04
N MET A 31 17.07 -32.87 -14.19
CA MET A 31 18.12 -33.62 -14.92
C MET A 31 19.55 -33.31 -14.44
N ILE A 32 19.72 -32.24 -13.61
CA ILE A 32 21.01 -31.82 -13.11
C ILE A 32 21.42 -32.75 -11.95
N PRO A 33 22.55 -33.46 -12.05
CA PRO A 33 23.02 -34.31 -10.95
C PRO A 33 23.47 -33.39 -9.79
N ALA A 34 23.06 -33.74 -8.58
CA ALA A 34 23.49 -33.04 -7.36
C ALA A 34 25.03 -33.13 -7.16
N GLN A 35 25.65 -34.24 -7.61
CA GLN A 35 27.09 -34.41 -7.64
C GLN A 35 27.56 -34.39 -9.10
N ASN A 36 28.33 -33.37 -9.47
CA ASN A 36 28.79 -33.16 -10.84
C ASN A 36 30.10 -34.01 -11.07
N HIS A 37 29.96 -35.31 -11.17
CA HIS A 37 31.09 -36.19 -11.47
C HIS A 37 31.55 -36.11 -12.94
N ASP A 38 30.65 -35.71 -13.85
CA ASP A 38 30.87 -35.79 -15.30
C ASP A 38 31.17 -34.43 -15.96
N ARG A 39 31.17 -33.32 -15.20
CA ARG A 39 31.36 -31.93 -15.69
C ARG A 39 30.56 -31.62 -16.96
N SER A 40 29.46 -32.27 -17.19
CA SER A 40 28.62 -32.02 -18.34
C SER A 40 27.86 -30.68 -18.15
N ASP A 41 28.19 -29.69 -18.97
CA ASP A 41 27.52 -28.40 -19.01
C ASP A 41 26.27 -28.40 -19.92
N TYR A 42 25.76 -29.55 -20.28
CA TYR A 42 24.60 -29.68 -21.16
C TYR A 42 23.34 -28.96 -20.60
N TRP A 43 23.17 -28.95 -19.30
CA TRP A 43 22.11 -28.22 -18.64
C TRP A 43 22.24 -26.70 -18.86
N LYS A 44 23.46 -26.14 -18.97
CA LYS A 44 23.66 -24.70 -19.30
C LYS A 44 23.12 -24.39 -20.69
N TYR A 45 23.36 -25.29 -21.64
CA TYR A 45 22.78 -25.16 -23.00
C TYR A 45 21.26 -25.21 -22.94
N LEU A 46 20.64 -26.17 -22.26
CA LEU A 46 19.18 -26.26 -22.15
C LEU A 46 18.57 -25.02 -21.48
N LEU A 47 19.18 -24.50 -20.40
CA LEU A 47 18.75 -23.26 -19.76
C LEU A 47 18.85 -22.04 -20.69
N SER A 48 19.91 -21.99 -21.52
CA SER A 48 20.10 -20.87 -22.47
C SER A 48 19.01 -20.82 -23.55
N GLN A 49 18.39 -21.95 -23.89
CA GLN A 49 17.26 -22.02 -24.83
C GLN A 49 15.95 -21.49 -24.23
N LYS A 50 15.80 -21.54 -22.91
CA LYS A 50 14.57 -21.15 -22.20
C LYS A 50 14.66 -19.77 -21.59
N VAL A 51 15.83 -19.34 -21.15
CA VAL A 51 16.08 -18.08 -20.45
C VAL A 51 16.84 -17.14 -21.35
N THR A 52 16.14 -16.15 -21.92
CA THR A 52 16.74 -15.17 -22.83
C THR A 52 17.56 -14.08 -22.13
N SER A 53 17.20 -13.75 -20.88
CA SER A 53 17.92 -12.76 -20.06
C SER A 53 19.29 -13.28 -19.62
N GLN A 54 20.36 -12.56 -19.95
CA GLN A 54 21.73 -12.91 -19.54
C GLN A 54 21.88 -12.88 -18.00
N ASP A 55 21.40 -11.82 -17.34
CA ASP A 55 21.46 -11.67 -15.88
C ASP A 55 20.76 -12.85 -15.16
N LEU A 56 19.58 -13.24 -15.66
CA LEU A 56 18.86 -14.37 -15.07
C LEU A 56 19.56 -15.71 -15.29
N ARG A 57 20.19 -15.92 -16.46
CA ARG A 57 21.03 -17.11 -16.70
C ARG A 57 22.22 -17.18 -15.75
N ASP A 58 22.92 -16.07 -15.57
CA ASP A 58 24.10 -16.00 -14.70
C ASP A 58 23.71 -16.30 -13.23
N ARG A 59 22.56 -15.80 -12.78
CA ARG A 59 21.99 -16.12 -11.46
C ARG A 59 21.65 -17.61 -11.32
N LEU A 60 21.02 -18.21 -12.33
CA LEU A 60 20.69 -19.64 -12.37
C LEU A 60 21.96 -20.50 -12.34
N TYR A 61 22.96 -20.18 -13.16
CA TYR A 61 24.23 -20.92 -13.20
C TYR A 61 24.93 -20.87 -11.85
N LYS A 62 25.08 -19.67 -11.30
CA LYS A 62 25.70 -19.49 -9.98
C LYS A 62 24.94 -20.24 -8.88
N PHE A 63 23.63 -20.23 -8.92
CA PHE A 63 22.80 -20.94 -7.95
C PHE A 63 23.00 -22.47 -8.03
N ILE A 64 23.00 -23.01 -9.25
CA ILE A 64 23.22 -24.45 -9.47
C ILE A 64 24.63 -24.86 -9.05
N GLU A 65 25.65 -24.09 -9.38
CA GLU A 65 27.04 -24.33 -8.95
C GLU A 65 27.18 -24.32 -7.43
N LEU A 66 26.55 -23.33 -6.75
CA LEU A 66 26.49 -23.27 -5.28
C LEU A 66 25.77 -24.48 -4.67
N TRP A 67 24.66 -24.91 -5.29
CA TRP A 67 23.96 -26.11 -4.85
C TRP A 67 24.87 -27.35 -4.90
N GLN A 68 25.51 -27.60 -6.03
CA GLN A 68 26.39 -28.74 -6.24
C GLN A 68 27.62 -28.71 -5.33
N GLU A 69 28.16 -27.54 -5.04
CA GLU A 69 29.34 -27.37 -4.19
C GLU A 69 29.01 -27.48 -2.70
N LEU A 70 27.95 -26.81 -2.24
CA LEU A 70 27.68 -26.62 -0.82
C LEU A 70 26.65 -27.59 -0.25
N HIS A 71 25.73 -28.08 -1.09
CA HIS A 71 24.61 -28.92 -0.68
C HIS A 71 24.31 -30.08 -1.65
N PRO A 72 25.31 -30.90 -2.01
CA PRO A 72 25.08 -32.00 -2.93
C PRO A 72 24.16 -33.10 -2.37
N GLU A 73 23.84 -33.05 -1.07
CA GLU A 73 22.86 -33.92 -0.41
C GLU A 73 21.41 -33.53 -0.70
N VAL A 74 21.15 -32.30 -1.15
CA VAL A 74 19.81 -31.84 -1.47
C VAL A 74 19.40 -32.34 -2.84
N THR A 75 18.28 -33.06 -2.93
CA THR A 75 17.77 -33.55 -4.20
C THR A 75 17.20 -32.43 -5.08
N SER A 76 17.14 -32.67 -6.40
CA SER A 76 16.56 -31.72 -7.34
C SER A 76 15.08 -31.40 -7.05
N GLU A 77 14.32 -32.42 -6.55
CA GLU A 77 12.92 -32.21 -6.13
C GLU A 77 12.84 -31.32 -4.90
N ALA A 78 13.69 -31.52 -3.89
CA ALA A 78 13.74 -30.70 -2.70
C ALA A 78 14.12 -29.24 -3.05
N LEU A 79 15.08 -29.07 -3.96
CA LEU A 79 15.50 -27.77 -4.48
C LEU A 79 14.37 -27.06 -5.20
N HIS A 80 13.62 -27.78 -6.03
CA HIS A 80 12.44 -27.24 -6.73
C HIS A 80 11.37 -26.76 -5.74
N LEU A 81 11.02 -27.59 -4.75
CA LEU A 81 10.03 -27.22 -3.74
C LEU A 81 10.48 -25.99 -2.94
N ALA A 82 11.76 -25.91 -2.58
CA ALA A 82 12.32 -24.75 -1.90
C ALA A 82 12.23 -23.47 -2.77
N LEU A 83 12.57 -23.59 -4.06
CA LEU A 83 12.48 -22.47 -5.00
C LEU A 83 11.03 -22.01 -5.18
N LEU A 84 10.08 -22.92 -5.37
CA LEU A 84 8.66 -22.63 -5.49
C LEU A 84 8.13 -21.94 -4.23
N ALA A 85 8.43 -22.46 -3.05
CA ALA A 85 8.02 -21.87 -1.78
C ALA A 85 8.62 -20.48 -1.59
N ALA A 86 9.91 -20.28 -1.92
CA ALA A 86 10.56 -18.97 -1.84
C ALA A 86 9.95 -17.95 -2.82
N MET A 87 9.59 -18.38 -4.04
CA MET A 87 8.91 -17.54 -5.02
C MET A 87 7.52 -17.10 -4.55
N GLN A 88 6.72 -18.01 -4.03
CA GLN A 88 5.38 -17.70 -3.51
C GLN A 88 5.47 -16.76 -2.32
N LEU A 89 6.32 -17.05 -1.34
CA LEU A 89 6.51 -16.18 -0.18
C LEU A 89 7.04 -14.80 -0.60
N GLY A 90 7.99 -14.74 -1.53
CA GLY A 90 8.53 -13.49 -2.05
C GLY A 90 7.45 -12.60 -2.68
N ARG A 91 6.52 -13.19 -3.42
CA ARG A 91 5.39 -12.47 -4.04
C ARG A 91 4.38 -11.96 -3.02
N GLU A 92 4.03 -12.79 -2.05
CA GLU A 92 3.15 -12.35 -0.96
C GLU A 92 3.76 -11.17 -0.19
N LEU A 93 5.06 -11.25 0.09
CA LEU A 93 5.78 -10.14 0.72
C LEU A 93 5.80 -8.89 -0.17
N GLN A 94 6.06 -9.03 -1.48
CA GLN A 94 6.05 -7.89 -2.41
C GLN A 94 4.67 -7.24 -2.49
N LYS A 95 3.59 -8.01 -2.62
CA LYS A 95 2.22 -7.48 -2.61
C LYS A 95 1.91 -6.72 -1.32
N ASN A 96 2.34 -7.26 -0.17
CA ASN A 96 2.13 -6.63 1.13
C ASN A 96 2.93 -5.33 1.33
N TYR A 97 3.93 -5.06 0.48
CA TYR A 97 4.78 -3.86 0.54
C TYR A 97 4.63 -2.96 -0.69
N GLU A 98 3.65 -3.23 -1.55
CA GLU A 98 3.41 -2.39 -2.70
C GLU A 98 2.88 -1.02 -2.25
N VAL A 99 3.57 0.04 -2.70
CA VAL A 99 3.16 1.42 -2.50
C VAL A 99 2.99 2.04 -3.87
N GLN A 100 1.79 2.53 -4.15
CA GLN A 100 1.42 3.13 -5.43
C GLN A 100 1.40 4.65 -5.32
N PRO A 101 2.12 5.41 -6.14
CA PRO A 101 1.98 6.86 -6.21
C PRO A 101 0.62 7.23 -6.81
N ILE A 102 -0.07 8.16 -6.16
CA ILE A 102 -1.38 8.68 -6.57
C ILE A 102 -1.23 10.17 -6.81
N TRP A 103 -1.69 10.65 -7.96
CA TRP A 103 -1.48 12.03 -8.36
C TRP A 103 -2.80 12.78 -8.61
N THR A 104 -2.80 14.07 -8.35
CA THR A 104 -3.69 15.02 -9.02
C THR A 104 -2.83 15.86 -9.94
N MET A 105 -3.11 15.80 -11.25
CA MET A 105 -2.41 16.59 -12.26
C MET A 105 -3.42 17.13 -13.27
N PRO A 106 -3.62 18.45 -13.34
CA PRO A 106 -4.47 19.06 -14.36
C PRO A 106 -3.89 18.81 -15.76
N ASN A 107 -4.74 18.51 -16.72
CA ASN A 107 -4.40 18.42 -18.15
C ASN A 107 -3.39 17.34 -18.58
N GLN A 108 -3.13 16.33 -17.77
CA GLN A 108 -2.31 15.18 -18.17
C GLN A 108 -3.12 13.89 -18.22
N SER A 109 -3.47 13.46 -19.42
CA SER A 109 -3.96 12.10 -19.71
C SER A 109 -2.77 11.19 -20.01
N GLY A 110 -2.18 10.57 -19.02
CA GLY A 110 -1.08 9.60 -19.20
C GLY A 110 -1.39 8.28 -18.50
N GLU A 111 -0.94 7.17 -19.08
CA GLU A 111 -1.09 5.81 -18.52
C GLU A 111 -0.45 5.61 -17.13
N TRP A 112 0.28 6.59 -16.65
CA TRP A 112 1.09 6.57 -15.42
C TRP A 112 0.34 7.06 -14.18
N ASN A 113 -0.86 7.64 -14.34
CA ASN A 113 -1.47 8.46 -13.29
C ASN A 113 -2.74 7.82 -12.75
N ARG A 114 -2.61 7.06 -11.67
CA ARG A 114 -3.75 6.80 -10.81
C ARG A 114 -4.13 8.12 -10.13
N GLN A 115 -5.36 8.57 -10.35
CA GLN A 115 -5.84 9.88 -9.89
C GLN A 115 -6.35 9.82 -8.46
N THR A 116 -6.21 10.93 -7.73
CA THR A 116 -6.55 11.03 -6.31
C THR A 116 -8.04 10.80 -6.06
N GLU A 117 -8.92 11.50 -6.76
CA GLU A 117 -10.38 11.38 -6.56
C GLU A 117 -10.91 9.99 -6.89
N PRO A 118 -10.65 9.38 -8.05
CA PRO A 118 -11.04 8.00 -8.33
C PRO A 118 -10.53 7.00 -7.29
N THR A 119 -9.31 7.22 -6.75
CA THR A 119 -8.75 6.36 -5.69
C THR A 119 -9.54 6.49 -4.38
N ILE A 120 -9.91 7.71 -3.98
CA ILE A 120 -10.75 7.93 -2.80
C ILE A 120 -12.12 7.30 -2.99
N LEU A 121 -12.74 7.47 -4.16
CA LEU A 121 -14.03 6.85 -4.49
C LEU A 121 -13.94 5.32 -4.45
N GLU A 122 -12.87 4.73 -4.98
CA GLU A 122 -12.62 3.29 -4.89
C GLU A 122 -12.55 2.81 -3.43
N LEU A 123 -11.78 3.49 -2.58
CA LEU A 123 -11.67 3.15 -1.16
C LEU A 123 -13.03 3.20 -0.46
N ILE A 124 -13.85 4.24 -0.72
CA ILE A 124 -15.20 4.36 -0.16
C ILE A 124 -16.12 3.23 -0.65
N HIS A 125 -16.09 2.92 -1.95
CA HIS A 125 -16.94 1.87 -2.53
C HIS A 125 -16.58 0.47 -2.04
N GLN A 126 -15.30 0.20 -1.78
CA GLN A 126 -14.80 -1.09 -1.34
C GLN A 126 -14.84 -1.28 0.17
N SER A 127 -15.03 -0.21 0.95
CA SER A 127 -15.16 -0.31 2.41
C SER A 127 -16.38 -1.14 2.80
N CYS A 128 -16.19 -2.07 3.73
CA CYS A 128 -17.19 -3.01 4.22
C CYS A 128 -17.56 -2.79 5.69
N GLU A 129 -16.61 -2.35 6.52
CA GLU A 129 -16.79 -2.21 7.96
C GLU A 129 -16.65 -0.75 8.42
N GLU A 130 -15.51 -0.14 8.14
CA GLU A 130 -15.22 1.21 8.62
C GLU A 130 -14.39 2.04 7.62
N LEU A 131 -14.61 3.33 7.66
CA LEU A 131 -13.91 4.31 6.85
C LEU A 131 -13.47 5.49 7.71
N LEU A 132 -12.17 5.79 7.73
CA LEU A 132 -11.61 6.97 8.38
C LEU A 132 -11.13 7.95 7.32
N LEU A 133 -11.76 9.13 7.27
CA LEU A 133 -11.34 10.23 6.40
C LEU A 133 -10.73 11.36 7.24
N ILE A 134 -9.57 11.83 6.82
CA ILE A 134 -8.85 12.90 7.50
C ILE A 134 -8.57 14.01 6.49
N SER A 135 -8.96 15.25 6.79
CA SER A 135 -8.69 16.38 5.92
C SER A 135 -8.61 17.69 6.68
N PHE A 136 -7.71 18.58 6.25
CA PHE A 136 -7.67 19.93 6.76
C PHE A 136 -8.84 20.78 6.26
N ALA A 137 -9.26 20.62 5.00
CA ALA A 137 -10.38 21.33 4.41
C ALA A 137 -11.32 20.36 3.69
N VAL A 138 -12.63 20.59 3.80
CA VAL A 138 -13.67 19.75 3.18
C VAL A 138 -14.72 20.66 2.57
N TYR A 139 -14.78 20.73 1.24
CA TYR A 139 -15.84 21.45 0.52
C TYR A 139 -15.89 21.08 -0.95
N ASP A 140 -17.09 21.19 -1.55
CA ASP A 140 -17.37 21.03 -2.97
C ASP A 140 -16.86 19.66 -3.53
N ILE A 141 -17.37 18.57 -2.95
CA ILE A 141 -16.98 17.19 -3.27
C ILE A 141 -18.24 16.31 -3.47
N PRO A 142 -19.14 16.64 -4.39
CA PRO A 142 -20.44 15.99 -4.51
C PRO A 142 -20.33 14.47 -4.78
N GLU A 143 -19.36 14.02 -5.58
CA GLU A 143 -19.14 12.62 -5.89
C GLU A 143 -18.73 11.82 -4.64
N ILE A 144 -17.84 12.38 -3.81
CA ILE A 144 -17.42 11.75 -2.55
C ILE A 144 -18.60 11.71 -1.57
N VAL A 145 -19.39 12.80 -1.47
CA VAL A 145 -20.61 12.83 -0.63
C VAL A 145 -21.58 11.75 -1.07
N ALA A 146 -21.82 11.59 -2.38
CA ALA A 146 -22.69 10.55 -2.92
C ALA A 146 -22.17 9.14 -2.61
N ALA A 147 -20.87 8.89 -2.79
CA ALA A 147 -20.24 7.61 -2.47
C ALA A 147 -20.33 7.29 -0.97
N MET A 148 -20.10 8.26 -0.10
CA MET A 148 -20.22 8.10 1.36
C MET A 148 -21.67 7.79 1.76
N ARG A 149 -22.66 8.44 1.14
CA ARG A 149 -24.08 8.11 1.35
C ARG A 149 -24.37 6.65 1.03
N VAL A 150 -23.86 6.13 -0.08
CA VAL A 150 -23.99 4.71 -0.43
C VAL A 150 -23.27 3.82 0.59
N ALA A 151 -22.09 4.20 1.09
CA ALA A 151 -21.39 3.45 2.12
C ALA A 151 -22.21 3.38 3.43
N LEU A 152 -22.84 4.49 3.85
CA LEU A 152 -23.75 4.51 5.01
C LEU A 152 -24.95 3.55 4.84
N THR A 153 -25.52 3.42 3.63
CA THR A 153 -26.60 2.42 3.39
C THR A 153 -26.11 0.99 3.52
N ARG A 154 -24.82 0.74 3.32
CA ARG A 154 -24.18 -0.56 3.58
C ARG A 154 -23.76 -0.75 5.05
N GLN A 155 -24.10 0.20 5.93
CA GLN A 155 -23.75 0.21 7.35
C GLN A 155 -22.24 0.34 7.63
N VAL A 156 -21.48 0.92 6.71
CA VAL A 156 -20.08 1.27 6.94
C VAL A 156 -20.01 2.39 7.98
N ALA A 157 -19.26 2.17 9.06
CA ALA A 157 -19.02 3.19 10.07
C ALA A 157 -18.06 4.26 9.51
N ILE A 158 -18.51 5.52 9.38
CA ILE A 158 -17.69 6.58 8.81
C ILE A 158 -17.27 7.58 9.88
N THR A 159 -15.96 7.68 10.08
CA THR A 159 -15.33 8.66 10.97
C THR A 159 -14.62 9.73 10.13
N MET A 160 -14.87 10.99 10.44
CA MET A 160 -14.17 12.14 9.84
C MET A 160 -13.37 12.89 10.90
N ILE A 161 -12.10 13.17 10.60
CA ILE A 161 -11.24 14.02 11.43
C ILE A 161 -10.88 15.25 10.61
N VAL A 162 -11.39 16.40 11.01
CA VAL A 162 -11.37 17.59 10.17
C VAL A 162 -11.04 18.86 10.96
N GLU A 163 -10.57 19.87 10.26
CA GLU A 163 -10.57 21.23 10.79
C GLU A 163 -11.99 21.81 10.67
N MET A 164 -12.45 22.47 11.74
CA MET A 164 -13.81 22.99 11.83
C MET A 164 -13.79 24.52 11.77
N PRO A 165 -14.41 25.14 10.75
CA PRO A 165 -14.48 26.61 10.66
C PRO A 165 -15.13 27.24 11.90
N GLU A 166 -16.14 26.60 12.45
CA GLU A 166 -16.90 27.06 13.62
C GLU A 166 -16.06 27.03 14.91
N ARG A 167 -14.92 26.33 14.87
CA ARG A 167 -14.01 26.13 16.01
C ARG A 167 -12.58 26.63 15.74
N SER A 168 -12.32 27.15 14.54
CA SER A 168 -11.00 27.58 14.10
C SER A 168 -11.14 28.54 12.91
N ASP A 169 -10.33 29.58 12.87
CA ASP A 169 -10.23 30.56 11.77
C ASP A 169 -9.34 30.08 10.60
N LYS A 170 -8.94 28.80 10.60
CA LYS A 170 -7.99 28.25 9.64
C LYS A 170 -8.60 27.93 8.28
N VAL A 171 -9.88 27.62 8.24
CA VAL A 171 -10.61 27.25 7.02
C VAL A 171 -11.93 28.00 6.95
N PRO A 172 -12.35 28.49 5.76
CA PRO A 172 -13.59 29.22 5.60
C PRO A 172 -14.85 28.34 5.49
N PHE A 173 -14.66 27.06 5.08
CA PHE A 173 -15.73 26.08 4.86
C PHE A 173 -15.35 24.74 5.46
N GLY A 174 -16.34 23.91 5.79
CA GLY A 174 -16.14 22.61 6.39
C GLY A 174 -17.27 21.63 6.15
N VAL A 175 -17.32 20.59 6.97
CA VAL A 175 -18.28 19.48 6.81
C VAL A 175 -19.73 19.93 6.90
N LEU A 176 -20.06 20.93 7.73
CA LEU A 176 -21.45 21.38 7.90
C LEU A 176 -22.04 22.07 6.67
N GLN A 177 -21.20 22.67 5.83
CA GLN A 177 -21.61 23.27 4.57
C GLN A 177 -21.57 22.26 3.40
N THR A 178 -20.83 21.18 3.56
CA THR A 178 -20.58 20.20 2.51
C THR A 178 -21.57 19.03 2.54
N PHE A 179 -21.92 18.56 3.74
CA PHE A 179 -22.79 17.40 3.90
C PHE A 179 -24.22 17.79 4.28
N PRO A 180 -25.24 17.08 3.73
CA PRO A 180 -26.62 17.21 4.19
C PRO A 180 -26.76 16.82 5.67
N THR A 181 -27.70 17.46 6.37
CA THR A 181 -27.92 17.27 7.82
C THR A 181 -28.17 15.79 8.18
N ASP A 182 -28.96 15.08 7.37
CA ASP A 182 -29.26 13.66 7.56
C ASP A 182 -28.02 12.75 7.47
N MET A 183 -26.98 13.18 6.77
CA MET A 183 -25.69 12.48 6.76
C MET A 183 -24.84 12.87 7.98
N ILE A 184 -24.80 14.14 8.34
CA ILE A 184 -24.00 14.61 9.48
C ILE A 184 -24.37 13.84 10.75
N GLU A 185 -25.66 13.58 10.97
CA GLU A 185 -26.16 12.78 12.11
C GLU A 185 -25.68 11.33 12.13
N GLN A 186 -25.28 10.79 10.99
CA GLN A 186 -24.76 9.43 10.83
C GLN A 186 -23.23 9.35 10.85
N LEU A 187 -22.54 10.48 10.70
CA LEU A 187 -21.07 10.56 10.67
C LEU A 187 -20.52 10.79 12.08
N GLN A 188 -19.42 10.11 12.40
CA GLN A 188 -18.62 10.41 13.58
C GLN A 188 -17.61 11.49 13.24
N ILE A 189 -17.88 12.75 13.62
CA ILE A 189 -17.03 13.88 13.28
C ILE A 189 -16.21 14.29 14.49
N TYR A 190 -14.89 14.36 14.32
CA TYR A 190 -13.94 14.80 15.35
C TYR A 190 -13.08 15.94 14.84
N TYR A 191 -12.62 16.79 15.76
CA TYR A 191 -11.71 17.88 15.46
C TYR A 191 -10.70 18.10 16.59
N TRP A 192 -9.59 18.72 16.27
CA TRP A 192 -8.58 19.10 17.26
C TRP A 192 -8.97 20.42 17.92
N ALA A 193 -9.35 20.40 19.19
CA ALA A 193 -9.78 21.58 19.91
C ALA A 193 -8.64 22.61 20.03
N VAL A 194 -8.92 23.87 19.71
CA VAL A 194 -7.92 24.97 19.74
C VAL A 194 -7.23 25.08 21.10
N GLY A 195 -7.97 24.98 22.20
CA GLY A 195 -7.43 25.03 23.55
C GLY A 195 -6.49 23.91 23.94
N LYS A 196 -6.35 22.86 23.09
CA LYS A 196 -5.42 21.74 23.29
C LYS A 196 -4.25 21.75 22.34
N ARG A 197 -4.16 22.78 21.49
CA ARG A 197 -3.08 22.89 20.49
C ARG A 197 -1.88 23.59 21.07
N PRO A 198 -0.64 23.19 20.70
CA PRO A 198 0.54 23.94 21.06
C PRO A 198 0.50 25.34 20.43
N VAL A 199 0.95 26.33 21.20
CA VAL A 199 1.01 27.73 20.77
C VAL A 199 2.47 28.14 20.69
N ASN A 200 2.87 28.81 19.61
CA ASN A 200 4.21 29.35 19.45
C ASN A 200 4.37 30.70 20.19
N SER A 201 5.62 31.22 20.22
CA SER A 201 5.93 32.51 20.86
C SER A 201 5.21 33.73 20.29
N LYS A 202 4.60 33.60 19.11
CA LYS A 202 3.80 34.66 18.45
C LYS A 202 2.29 34.47 18.65
N GLY A 203 1.88 33.58 19.54
CA GLY A 203 0.46 33.31 19.81
C GLY A 203 -0.27 32.49 18.73
N LYS A 204 0.46 31.94 17.73
CA LYS A 204 -0.15 31.08 16.70
C LYS A 204 -0.19 29.63 17.18
N TYR A 205 -1.34 29.00 17.05
CA TYR A 205 -1.56 27.59 17.39
C TYR A 205 -1.44 26.66 16.16
N GLY A 206 -1.18 25.40 16.44
CA GLY A 206 -1.12 24.35 15.42
C GLY A 206 -2.45 24.16 14.68
N SER A 207 -2.45 23.40 13.60
CA SER A 207 -3.64 23.00 12.84
C SER A 207 -3.58 21.51 12.53
N LEU A 208 -4.73 20.90 12.33
CA LEU A 208 -4.85 19.56 11.77
C LEU A 208 -4.48 19.62 10.27
N HIS A 209 -3.25 19.28 9.92
CA HIS A 209 -2.79 19.40 8.52
C HIS A 209 -2.51 18.04 7.86
N ILE A 210 -3.17 17.00 8.34
CA ILE A 210 -3.10 15.63 7.81
C ILE A 210 -4.21 15.44 6.78
N LYS A 211 -3.93 14.70 5.72
CA LYS A 211 -4.91 14.26 4.73
C LYS A 211 -4.68 12.79 4.45
N GLY A 212 -5.77 12.04 4.47
CA GLY A 212 -5.71 10.61 4.19
C GLY A 212 -7.05 9.92 4.32
N VAL A 213 -7.10 8.71 3.79
CA VAL A 213 -8.25 7.82 3.86
C VAL A 213 -7.78 6.44 4.28
N ILE A 214 -8.44 5.83 5.26
CA ILE A 214 -8.16 4.47 5.71
C ILE A 214 -9.46 3.67 5.60
N SER A 215 -9.42 2.58 4.84
CA SER A 215 -10.54 1.66 4.63
C SER A 215 -10.27 0.35 5.36
N ASP A 216 -11.22 -0.07 6.21
CA ASP A 216 -11.28 -1.37 6.92
C ASP A 216 -9.96 -1.72 7.64
N ARG A 217 -9.22 -0.73 8.14
CA ARG A 217 -7.89 -0.88 8.76
C ARG A 217 -6.91 -1.71 7.90
N HIS A 218 -7.15 -1.75 6.60
CA HIS A 218 -6.37 -2.56 5.67
C HIS A 218 -5.67 -1.72 4.61
N ARG A 219 -6.38 -0.78 3.98
CA ARG A 219 -5.87 0.07 2.91
C ARG A 219 -5.72 1.50 3.42
N VAL A 220 -4.64 2.17 3.04
CA VAL A 220 -4.40 3.55 3.43
C VAL A 220 -3.89 4.39 2.25
N LEU A 221 -4.56 5.50 2.00
CA LEU A 221 -4.10 6.59 1.16
C LEU A 221 -3.63 7.73 2.07
N ILE A 222 -2.37 8.11 1.96
CA ILE A 222 -1.81 9.34 2.55
C ILE A 222 -1.59 10.31 1.39
N SER A 223 -2.07 11.55 1.49
CA SER A 223 -1.99 12.51 0.39
C SER A 223 -1.67 13.92 0.86
N SER A 224 -1.19 14.76 -0.06
CA SER A 224 -1.15 16.21 0.13
C SER A 224 -2.50 16.86 -0.15
N ALA A 225 -3.39 16.18 -0.91
CA ALA A 225 -4.69 16.68 -1.33
C ALA A 225 -5.69 16.77 -0.16
N ASN A 226 -6.30 17.93 0.04
CA ASN A 226 -7.49 18.06 0.85
C ASN A 226 -8.72 17.44 0.14
N LEU A 227 -9.79 17.17 0.90
CA LEU A 227 -11.09 16.81 0.35
C LEU A 227 -11.80 18.07 -0.18
N THR A 228 -11.27 18.63 -1.26
CA THR A 228 -11.78 19.82 -1.92
C THR A 228 -11.68 19.67 -3.43
N GLN A 229 -12.63 20.25 -4.18
CA GLN A 229 -12.63 20.20 -5.64
C GLN A 229 -11.29 20.65 -6.22
N TYR A 230 -10.70 21.74 -5.71
CA TYR A 230 -9.41 22.24 -6.20
C TYR A 230 -8.27 21.24 -6.00
N ALA A 231 -8.19 20.60 -4.83
CA ALA A 231 -7.13 19.62 -4.54
C ALA A 231 -7.32 18.31 -5.34
N LEU A 232 -8.56 17.95 -5.65
CA LEU A 232 -8.88 16.71 -6.35
C LEU A 232 -8.80 16.82 -7.88
N SER A 233 -8.88 18.04 -8.44
CA SER A 233 -8.97 18.23 -9.90
C SER A 233 -8.03 19.27 -10.51
N LEU A 234 -7.59 20.29 -9.76
CA LEU A 234 -6.86 21.44 -10.30
C LEU A 234 -5.44 21.61 -9.78
N ASN A 235 -5.15 21.20 -8.54
CA ASN A 235 -3.81 21.32 -7.98
C ASN A 235 -2.88 20.22 -8.53
N LEU A 236 -1.58 20.42 -8.33
CA LEU A 236 -0.60 19.35 -8.40
C LEU A 236 -0.45 18.76 -7.00
N GLU A 237 -0.93 17.51 -6.80
CA GLU A 237 -0.91 16.82 -5.52
C GLU A 237 -0.29 15.42 -5.68
N LEU A 238 0.33 14.93 -4.61
CA LEU A 238 0.90 13.58 -4.54
C LEU A 238 0.37 12.84 -3.31
N GLY A 239 0.00 11.60 -3.52
CA GLY A 239 -0.34 10.65 -2.46
C GLY A 239 0.35 9.32 -2.64
N LEU A 240 0.29 8.50 -1.60
CA LEU A 240 0.77 7.12 -1.57
C LEU A 240 -0.35 6.22 -1.09
N LEU A 241 -0.73 5.25 -1.92
CA LEU A 241 -1.69 4.21 -1.59
C LEU A 241 -0.94 2.90 -1.31
N THR A 242 -1.33 2.21 -0.25
CA THR A 242 -0.81 0.88 0.07
C THR A 242 -1.86 0.02 0.75
N ASP A 243 -1.77 -1.30 0.52
CA ASP A 243 -2.60 -2.33 1.14
C ASP A 243 -1.91 -2.98 2.36
N GLN A 244 -0.96 -2.27 2.98
CA GLN A 244 -0.26 -2.73 4.18
C GLN A 244 -1.16 -2.63 5.42
N ALA A 245 -1.88 -3.69 5.74
CA ALA A 245 -2.78 -3.74 6.89
C ALA A 245 -2.10 -3.36 8.22
N LYS A 246 -0.82 -3.69 8.41
CA LYS A 246 -0.06 -3.30 9.61
C LYS A 246 0.06 -1.78 9.72
N LEU A 247 0.41 -1.10 8.62
CA LEU A 247 0.52 0.36 8.59
C LEU A 247 -0.84 1.02 8.77
N ALA A 248 -1.87 0.53 8.05
CA ALA A 248 -3.23 1.05 8.16
C ALA A 248 -3.74 0.95 9.62
N LYS A 249 -3.55 -0.20 10.28
CA LYS A 249 -3.89 -0.42 11.69
C LYS A 249 -3.12 0.51 12.64
N GLN A 250 -1.83 0.73 12.41
CA GLN A 250 -1.03 1.65 13.24
C GLN A 250 -1.52 3.09 13.15
N ILE A 251 -1.78 3.58 11.93
CA ILE A 251 -2.26 4.94 11.73
C ILE A 251 -3.66 5.08 12.36
N HIS A 252 -4.57 4.16 12.06
CA HIS A 252 -5.94 4.19 12.61
C HIS A 252 -5.91 4.17 14.15
N HIS A 253 -5.13 3.26 14.76
CA HIS A 253 -4.98 3.17 16.20
C HIS A 253 -4.47 4.47 16.83
N THR A 254 -3.58 5.21 16.15
CA THR A 254 -3.13 6.52 16.64
C THR A 254 -4.32 7.48 16.77
N PHE A 255 -5.24 7.50 15.81
CA PHE A 255 -6.44 8.33 15.90
C PHE A 255 -7.42 7.82 16.97
N ASP A 256 -7.58 6.52 17.14
CA ASP A 256 -8.35 5.93 18.25
C ASP A 256 -7.82 6.41 19.62
N VAL A 257 -6.49 6.45 19.78
CA VAL A 257 -5.85 6.97 20.99
C VAL A 257 -6.10 8.47 21.18
N LEU A 258 -5.95 9.28 20.11
CA LEU A 258 -6.19 10.72 20.18
C LEU A 258 -7.66 11.06 20.54
N ILE A 259 -8.60 10.25 20.07
CA ILE A 259 -10.03 10.37 20.41
C ILE A 259 -10.26 9.94 21.87
N ARG A 260 -9.77 8.77 22.26
CA ARG A 260 -9.90 8.25 23.63
C ARG A 260 -9.32 9.22 24.66
N ASP A 261 -8.15 9.78 24.38
CA ASP A 261 -7.45 10.71 25.27
C ASP A 261 -8.00 12.15 25.15
N ARG A 262 -9.08 12.32 24.40
CA ARG A 262 -9.77 13.59 24.17
C ARG A 262 -8.89 14.72 23.62
N VAL A 263 -7.82 14.36 22.90
CA VAL A 263 -7.04 15.32 22.09
C VAL A 263 -7.91 15.76 20.90
N LEU A 264 -8.51 14.78 20.23
CA LEU A 264 -9.59 14.98 19.28
C LEU A 264 -10.92 14.83 20.04
N ILE A 265 -11.81 15.78 19.87
CA ILE A 265 -13.11 15.79 20.55
C ILE A 265 -14.24 15.70 19.53
N PRO A 266 -15.37 15.05 19.87
CA PRO A 266 -16.51 14.97 18.98
C PRO A 266 -17.09 16.35 18.73
N PHE A 267 -17.64 16.53 17.55
CA PHE A 267 -18.34 17.75 17.17
C PHE A 267 -19.72 17.84 17.83
N HIS A 268 -20.39 16.71 18.04
CA HIS A 268 -21.71 16.57 18.67
C HIS A 268 -21.60 16.30 20.15
#